data_2eebb4cdc0a877a7150f1cc9961e2ad3
#
_entry.id   2eebb4cdc0a877a7150f1cc9961e2ad3
#
_cell.length_a   1.000
_cell.length_b   1.000
_cell.length_c   1.000
_cell.angle_alpha   90.00
_cell.angle_beta   90.00
_cell.angle_gamma   90.00
#
_symmetry.space_group_name_H-M   'P 1'
#
loop_
_entity.id
_entity.type
_entity.pdbx_description
1 polymer ?
#
loop_
_entity_poly.entity_id
_entity_poly.type
_entity_poly.pdbx_seq_one_letter_code
_entity_poly.pdbx_strand_id
1 'polypeptide(L)'
;MSESRPIKVSFSFYPTDMTALTALVVALKKAGLNVRSATVLRALIHLAPPSEMVAHAVRLAGENALGTTAPPTENVSDHPTVDLPKDDVKKLDGVVAHLARAKIIATRAYVVRAILRAAPEGKKLAPSVKKFLEDFPNKPRGLSKIRLARLAKANG
;
A
#
# COMPACT_ATOMS: atom_id res chain seq x y z
N MET A 1 4.55 27.10 5.76
CA MET A 1 4.65 26.01 4.78
C MET A 1 3.28 25.42 4.52
N SER A 2 2.88 25.43 3.27
CA SER A 2 1.66 24.74 2.92
C SER A 2 1.88 23.23 3.03
N GLU A 3 1.13 22.58 3.87
CA GLU A 3 1.13 21.14 3.90
C GLU A 3 0.59 20.63 2.58
N SER A 4 1.35 19.76 1.93
CA SER A 4 0.89 19.11 0.71
C SER A 4 -0.31 18.23 1.06
N ARG A 5 -1.43 18.47 0.39
CA ARG A 5 -2.59 17.59 0.54
C ARG A 5 -2.23 16.20 0.02
N PRO A 6 -2.68 15.12 0.69
CA PRO A 6 -2.50 13.78 0.15
C PRO A 6 -3.12 13.67 -1.24
N ILE A 7 -2.50 12.86 -2.07
CA ILE A 7 -2.98 12.59 -3.42
C ILE A 7 -3.75 11.28 -3.39
N LYS A 8 -4.98 11.32 -3.88
CA LYS A 8 -5.81 10.12 -3.98
C LYS A 8 -5.36 9.30 -5.19
N VAL A 9 -4.96 8.05 -4.94
CA VAL A 9 -4.46 7.14 -5.97
C VAL A 9 -5.26 5.85 -5.92
N SER A 10 -5.68 5.36 -7.08
CA SER A 10 -6.35 4.07 -7.23
C SER A 10 -5.41 3.08 -7.89
N PHE A 11 -5.45 1.83 -7.43
CA PHE A 11 -4.67 0.75 -8.00
C PHE A 11 -5.61 -0.31 -8.56
N SER A 12 -5.28 -0.87 -9.71
CA SER A 12 -6.04 -1.98 -10.29
C SER A 12 -5.47 -3.29 -9.75
N PHE A 13 -6.26 -4.00 -8.96
CA PHE A 13 -5.84 -5.25 -8.31
C PHE A 13 -6.67 -6.43 -8.81
N TYR A 14 -6.02 -7.58 -8.86
CA TYR A 14 -6.68 -8.86 -9.12
C TYR A 14 -7.18 -9.48 -7.81
N PRO A 15 -8.11 -10.45 -7.87
CA PRO A 15 -8.59 -11.13 -6.65
C PRO A 15 -7.47 -11.70 -5.79
N THR A 16 -6.41 -12.24 -6.40
CA THR A 16 -5.26 -12.78 -5.67
C THR A 16 -4.52 -11.70 -4.89
N ASP A 17 -4.43 -10.49 -5.43
CA ASP A 17 -3.83 -9.35 -4.72
C ASP A 17 -4.68 -8.95 -3.52
N MET A 18 -6.00 -8.94 -3.68
CA MET A 18 -6.93 -8.62 -2.58
C MET A 18 -6.87 -9.67 -1.49
N THR A 19 -6.72 -10.94 -1.85
CA THR A 19 -6.55 -12.02 -0.87
C THR A 19 -5.27 -11.82 -0.05
N ALA A 20 -4.16 -11.49 -0.71
CA ALA A 20 -2.89 -11.21 -0.03
C ALA A 20 -3.01 -10.00 0.91
N LEU A 21 -3.66 -8.95 0.45
CA LEU A 21 -3.87 -7.74 1.26
C LEU A 21 -4.74 -8.03 2.49
N THR A 22 -5.83 -8.75 2.30
CA THR A 22 -6.73 -9.14 3.40
C THR A 22 -5.99 -10.00 4.43
N ALA A 23 -5.15 -10.93 3.99
CA ALA A 23 -4.34 -11.75 4.88
C ALA A 23 -3.40 -10.90 5.75
N LEU A 24 -2.77 -9.89 5.17
CA LEU A 24 -1.93 -8.97 5.93
C LEU A 24 -2.73 -8.16 6.95
N VAL A 25 -3.89 -7.67 6.56
CA VAL A 25 -4.79 -6.91 7.47
C VAL A 25 -5.16 -7.78 8.67
N VAL A 26 -5.59 -9.02 8.41
CA VAL A 26 -5.98 -9.95 9.47
C VAL A 26 -4.79 -10.24 10.41
N ALA A 27 -3.63 -10.52 9.85
CA ALA A 27 -2.42 -10.81 10.63
C ALA A 27 -2.00 -9.62 11.50
N LEU A 28 -2.07 -8.41 10.97
CA LEU A 28 -1.72 -7.20 11.71
C LEU A 28 -2.74 -6.90 12.83
N LYS A 29 -4.02 -7.14 12.58
CA LYS A 29 -5.06 -7.02 13.62
C LYS A 29 -4.82 -8.02 14.75
N LYS A 30 -4.44 -9.24 14.42
CA LYS A 30 -4.09 -10.27 15.43
C LYS A 30 -2.87 -9.85 16.25
N ALA A 31 -1.97 -9.06 15.66
CA ALA A 31 -0.82 -8.51 16.37
C ALA A 31 -1.17 -7.25 17.19
N GLY A 32 -2.43 -6.88 17.26
CA GLY A 32 -2.90 -5.76 18.08
C GLY A 32 -2.95 -4.42 17.38
N LEU A 33 -2.78 -4.37 16.07
CA LEU A 33 -2.79 -3.11 15.33
C LEU A 33 -4.17 -2.84 14.72
N ASN A 34 -4.62 -1.60 14.83
CA ASN A 34 -5.86 -1.16 14.21
C ASN A 34 -5.57 -0.68 12.79
N VAL A 35 -5.67 -1.60 11.82
CA VAL A 35 -5.38 -1.31 10.43
C VAL A 35 -6.53 -1.71 9.51
N ARG A 36 -6.59 -1.03 8.36
CA ARG A 36 -7.49 -1.34 7.26
C ARG A 36 -6.64 -1.59 6.02
N SER A 37 -7.25 -2.06 4.94
CA SER A 37 -6.56 -2.29 3.68
C SER A 37 -5.78 -1.05 3.21
N ALA A 38 -6.42 0.12 3.24
CA ALA A 38 -5.77 1.37 2.84
C ALA A 38 -4.56 1.69 3.72
N THR A 39 -4.66 1.45 5.04
CA THR A 39 -3.56 1.67 5.99
C THR A 39 -2.37 0.78 5.66
N VAL A 40 -2.62 -0.49 5.38
CA VAL A 40 -1.57 -1.46 5.03
C VAL A 40 -0.87 -1.05 3.73
N LEU A 41 -1.64 -0.68 2.71
CA LEU A 41 -1.07 -0.22 1.44
C LEU A 41 -0.22 1.02 1.63
N ARG A 42 -0.71 2.01 2.38
CA ARG A 42 0.06 3.22 2.67
C ARG A 42 1.37 2.90 3.38
N ALA A 43 1.31 2.02 4.37
CA ALA A 43 2.50 1.62 5.11
C ALA A 43 3.52 0.91 4.23
N LEU A 44 3.09 -0.04 3.42
CA LEU A 44 3.97 -0.77 2.50
C LEU A 44 4.65 0.17 1.51
N ILE A 45 3.90 1.10 0.93
CA ILE A 45 4.44 2.07 -0.02
C ILE A 45 5.43 3.01 0.67
N HIS A 46 5.08 3.51 1.84
CA HIS A 46 5.91 4.46 2.57
C HIS A 46 7.23 3.83 3.05
N LEU A 47 7.15 2.61 3.56
CA LEU A 47 8.29 1.93 4.17
C LEU A 47 9.27 1.35 3.15
N ALA A 48 8.83 1.03 1.94
CA ALA A 48 9.68 0.41 0.93
C ALA A 48 10.61 1.46 0.29
N PRO A 49 11.93 1.28 0.36
CA PRO A 49 12.85 2.14 -0.39
C PRO A 49 12.69 1.94 -1.90
N PRO A 50 12.99 2.97 -2.71
CA PRO A 50 12.89 2.83 -4.18
C PRO A 50 13.67 1.64 -4.73
N SER A 51 14.86 1.36 -4.21
CA SER A 51 15.69 0.22 -4.64
C SER A 51 14.98 -1.12 -4.42
N GLU A 52 14.28 -1.28 -3.31
CA GLU A 52 13.51 -2.49 -3.02
C GLU A 52 12.29 -2.59 -3.92
N MET A 53 11.60 -1.48 -4.18
CA MET A 53 10.48 -1.44 -5.10
C MET A 53 10.90 -1.90 -6.49
N VAL A 54 12.04 -1.41 -6.97
CA VAL A 54 12.60 -1.81 -8.27
C VAL A 54 12.91 -3.31 -8.26
N ALA A 55 13.59 -3.80 -7.22
CA ALA A 55 13.95 -5.22 -7.12
C ALA A 55 12.74 -6.14 -7.15
N HIS A 56 11.70 -5.80 -6.39
CA HIS A 56 10.47 -6.60 -6.37
C HIS A 56 9.75 -6.57 -7.71
N ALA A 57 9.68 -5.41 -8.36
CA ALA A 57 9.06 -5.28 -9.68
C ALA A 57 9.82 -6.06 -10.76
N VAL A 58 11.14 -6.02 -10.73
CA VAL A 58 11.99 -6.77 -11.65
C VAL A 58 11.78 -8.28 -11.44
N ARG A 59 11.73 -8.72 -10.18
CA ARG A 59 11.49 -10.13 -9.86
C ARG A 59 10.13 -10.59 -10.39
N LEU A 60 9.09 -9.81 -10.18
CA LEU A 60 7.75 -10.14 -10.65
C LEU A 60 7.72 -10.22 -12.19
N ALA A 61 8.38 -9.29 -12.88
CA ALA A 61 8.48 -9.32 -14.33
C ALA A 61 9.24 -10.55 -14.82
N GLY A 62 10.31 -10.92 -14.12
CA GLY A 62 11.10 -12.11 -14.45
C GLY A 62 10.31 -13.39 -14.26
N GLU A 63 9.56 -13.51 -13.18
CA GLU A 63 8.69 -14.67 -12.92
C GLU A 63 7.65 -14.80 -14.02
N ASN A 64 7.01 -13.72 -14.40
CA ASN A 64 6.01 -13.73 -15.47
C ASN A 64 6.63 -14.13 -16.83
N ALA A 65 7.81 -13.60 -17.15
CA ALA A 65 8.50 -13.89 -18.41
C ALA A 65 8.94 -15.36 -18.50
N LEU A 66 9.32 -15.94 -17.35
CA LEU A 66 9.75 -17.34 -17.28
C LEU A 66 8.58 -18.30 -17.14
N GLY A 67 7.36 -17.80 -17.01
CA GLY A 67 6.17 -18.63 -16.84
C GLY A 67 6.09 -19.32 -15.49
N THR A 68 6.90 -18.91 -14.52
CA THR A 68 6.89 -19.47 -13.16
C THR A 68 5.65 -19.06 -12.38
N THR A 69 5.07 -17.92 -12.75
CA THR A 69 3.80 -17.47 -12.21
C THR A 69 2.86 -17.30 -13.40
N ALA A 70 1.82 -18.11 -13.48
CA ALA A 70 0.84 -17.99 -14.54
C ALA A 70 0.25 -16.58 -14.52
N PRO A 71 0.08 -15.93 -15.68
CA PRO A 71 -0.66 -14.67 -15.72
C PRO A 71 -2.02 -14.90 -15.10
N PRO A 72 -2.56 -13.94 -14.34
CA PRO A 72 -3.90 -14.10 -13.79
C PRO A 72 -4.90 -14.29 -14.93
N THR A 73 -5.64 -15.40 -14.89
CA THR A 73 -6.76 -15.65 -15.81
C THR A 73 -7.95 -14.79 -15.41
N GLU A 74 -7.87 -14.20 -14.23
CA GLU A 74 -8.91 -13.39 -13.63
C GLU A 74 -8.80 -11.95 -14.13
N ASN A 75 -9.93 -11.32 -14.33
CA ASN A 75 -9.98 -9.89 -14.63
C ASN A 75 -9.71 -9.09 -13.37
N VAL A 76 -9.25 -7.84 -13.55
CA VAL A 76 -9.15 -6.89 -12.44
C VAL A 76 -10.52 -6.80 -11.76
N SER A 77 -10.56 -7.02 -10.46
CA SER A 77 -11.79 -7.06 -9.69
C SER A 77 -11.98 -5.86 -8.79
N ASP A 78 -10.90 -5.26 -8.34
CA ASP A 78 -10.94 -4.23 -7.31
C ASP A 78 -10.04 -3.06 -7.68
N HIS A 79 -10.44 -1.88 -7.23
CA HIS A 79 -9.69 -0.64 -7.42
C HIS A 79 -9.52 0.05 -6.08
N PRO A 80 -8.71 -0.51 -5.16
CA PRO A 80 -8.50 0.15 -3.88
C PRO A 80 -7.92 1.55 -4.07
N THR A 81 -8.46 2.48 -3.32
CA THR A 81 -8.06 3.89 -3.37
C THR A 81 -7.44 4.28 -2.05
N VAL A 82 -6.29 4.93 -2.11
CA VAL A 82 -5.58 5.37 -0.92
C VAL A 82 -5.13 6.82 -1.08
N ASP A 83 -5.05 7.53 0.03
CA ASP A 83 -4.48 8.87 0.08
C ASP A 83 -3.00 8.75 0.43
N LEU A 84 -2.13 9.15 -0.48
CA LEU A 84 -0.69 9.07 -0.31
C LEU A 84 -0.07 10.43 -0.17
N PRO A 85 0.95 10.59 0.70
CA PRO A 85 1.77 11.79 0.69
C PRO A 85 2.37 12.03 -0.70
N LYS A 86 2.51 13.29 -1.07
CA LYS A 86 3.07 13.66 -2.37
C LYS A 86 4.44 13.01 -2.62
N ASP A 87 5.28 12.91 -1.60
CA ASP A 87 6.59 12.30 -1.73
C ASP A 87 6.51 10.81 -2.05
N ASP A 88 5.52 10.10 -1.50
CA ASP A 88 5.33 8.68 -1.80
C ASP A 88 4.85 8.48 -3.24
N VAL A 89 4.01 9.37 -3.75
CA VAL A 89 3.58 9.35 -5.15
C VAL A 89 4.78 9.60 -6.07
N LYS A 90 5.62 10.57 -5.76
CA LYS A 90 6.85 10.85 -6.51
C LYS A 90 7.79 9.65 -6.51
N LYS A 91 7.89 8.95 -5.37
CA LYS A 91 8.69 7.75 -5.25
C LYS A 91 8.19 6.65 -6.18
N LEU A 92 6.89 6.39 -6.21
CA LEU A 92 6.28 5.41 -7.12
C LEU A 92 6.54 5.78 -8.58
N ASP A 93 6.32 7.04 -8.95
CA ASP A 93 6.52 7.52 -10.32
C ASP A 93 7.98 7.42 -10.74
N GLY A 94 8.90 7.69 -9.82
CA GLY A 94 10.33 7.52 -10.06
C GLY A 94 10.71 6.06 -10.32
N VAL A 95 10.11 5.13 -9.57
CA VAL A 95 10.32 3.69 -9.79
C VAL A 95 9.77 3.27 -11.15
N VAL A 96 8.57 3.72 -11.51
CA VAL A 96 7.97 3.42 -12.82
C VAL A 96 8.88 3.92 -13.94
N ALA A 97 9.40 5.14 -13.82
CA ALA A 97 10.32 5.71 -14.82
C ALA A 97 11.63 4.93 -14.91
N HIS A 98 12.17 4.51 -13.77
CA HIS A 98 13.38 3.69 -13.72
C HIS A 98 13.18 2.34 -14.42
N LEU A 99 12.06 1.68 -14.17
CA LEU A 99 11.71 0.40 -14.80
C LEU A 99 11.56 0.57 -16.32
N ALA A 100 10.94 1.67 -16.76
CA ALA A 100 10.80 1.95 -18.20
C ALA A 100 12.14 2.06 -18.90
N ARG A 101 13.14 2.66 -18.26
CA ARG A 101 14.52 2.72 -18.79
C ARG A 101 15.14 1.34 -18.91
N ALA A 102 14.75 0.42 -18.05
CA ALA A 102 15.18 -0.99 -18.10
C ALA A 102 14.28 -1.84 -19.00
N LYS A 103 13.42 -1.20 -19.80
CA LYS A 103 12.49 -1.83 -20.74
C LYS A 103 11.39 -2.66 -20.07
N ILE A 104 11.07 -2.33 -18.83
CA ILE A 104 9.94 -2.92 -18.10
C ILE A 104 8.84 -1.89 -18.03
N ILE A 105 7.74 -2.14 -18.74
CA ILE A 105 6.58 -1.26 -18.72
C ILE A 105 5.73 -1.60 -17.50
N ALA A 106 5.70 -0.71 -16.52
CA ALA A 106 4.98 -0.90 -15.28
C ALA A 106 4.09 0.30 -14.99
N THR A 107 2.99 0.04 -14.30
CA THR A 107 2.13 1.07 -13.75
C THR A 107 2.43 1.20 -12.26
N ARG A 108 1.88 2.22 -11.60
CA ARG A 108 1.93 2.33 -10.14
C ARG A 108 1.35 1.07 -9.50
N ALA A 109 0.21 0.58 -10.02
CA ALA A 109 -0.43 -0.64 -9.52
C ALA A 109 0.50 -1.84 -9.60
N TYR A 110 1.24 -1.98 -10.69
CA TYR A 110 2.20 -3.08 -10.86
C TYR A 110 3.27 -3.07 -9.76
N VAL A 111 3.83 -1.89 -9.48
CA VAL A 111 4.85 -1.72 -8.44
C VAL A 111 4.28 -2.07 -7.07
N VAL A 112 3.08 -1.58 -6.77
CA VAL A 112 2.42 -1.84 -5.48
C VAL A 112 2.09 -3.33 -5.33
N ARG A 113 1.63 -3.98 -6.40
CA ARG A 113 1.38 -5.43 -6.40
C ARG A 113 2.67 -6.21 -6.11
N ALA A 114 3.77 -5.79 -6.70
CA ALA A 114 5.07 -6.43 -6.47
C ALA A 114 5.50 -6.31 -5.01
N ILE A 115 5.34 -5.13 -4.41
CA ILE A 115 5.63 -4.88 -3.00
C ILE A 115 4.73 -5.76 -2.12
N LEU A 116 3.46 -5.82 -2.43
CA LEU A 116 2.49 -6.60 -1.67
C LEU A 116 2.83 -8.09 -1.68
N ARG A 117 3.19 -8.62 -2.84
CA ARG A 117 3.58 -10.03 -2.96
C ARG A 117 4.88 -10.36 -2.23
N ALA A 118 5.79 -9.39 -2.13
CA ALA A 118 7.06 -9.55 -1.45
C ALA A 118 6.99 -9.23 0.04
N ALA A 119 5.83 -8.76 0.53
CA ALA A 119 5.70 -8.34 1.92
C ALA A 119 5.97 -9.51 2.88
N PRO A 120 6.69 -9.25 3.99
CA PRO A 120 6.89 -10.26 5.03
C PRO A 120 5.57 -10.67 5.66
N GLU A 121 5.58 -11.78 6.37
CA GLU A 121 4.42 -12.17 7.18
C GLU A 121 4.00 -11.04 8.11
N GLY A 122 2.69 -10.92 8.35
CA GLY A 122 2.15 -9.84 9.16
C GLY A 122 2.82 -9.70 10.52
N LYS A 123 3.16 -10.82 11.16
CA LYS A 123 3.86 -10.82 12.44
C LYS A 123 5.22 -10.12 12.37
N LYS A 124 5.95 -10.32 11.28
CA LYS A 124 7.26 -9.67 11.07
C LYS A 124 7.10 -8.22 10.67
N LEU A 125 6.03 -7.90 9.96
CA LEU A 125 5.75 -6.55 9.49
C LEU A 125 5.20 -5.65 10.59
N ALA A 126 4.57 -6.22 11.61
CA ALA A 126 3.87 -5.47 12.66
C ALA A 126 4.69 -4.36 13.32
N PRO A 127 5.95 -4.57 13.72
CA PRO A 127 6.73 -3.48 14.33
C PRO A 127 6.91 -2.28 13.42
N SER A 128 7.14 -2.51 12.15
CA SER A 128 7.31 -1.43 11.16
C SER A 128 6.01 -0.68 10.92
N VAL A 129 4.90 -1.39 10.83
CA VAL A 129 3.58 -0.77 10.66
C VAL A 129 3.18 0.01 11.91
N LYS A 130 3.50 -0.51 13.09
CA LYS A 130 3.26 0.20 14.35
C LYS A 130 3.98 1.56 14.36
N LYS A 131 5.23 1.58 13.96
CA LYS A 131 6.00 2.82 13.87
C LYS A 131 5.41 3.76 12.83
N PHE A 132 4.99 3.23 11.67
CA PHE A 132 4.32 4.02 10.66
C PHE A 132 3.06 4.70 11.21
N LEU A 133 2.25 3.97 11.99
CA LEU A 133 1.03 4.52 12.58
C LEU A 133 1.29 5.59 13.64
N GLU A 134 2.43 5.54 14.31
CA GLU A 134 2.84 6.59 15.24
C GLU A 134 3.08 7.91 14.49
N ASP A 135 3.69 7.83 13.30
CA ASP A 135 3.98 8.98 12.47
C ASP A 135 2.75 9.42 11.64
N PHE A 136 1.91 8.48 11.25
CA PHE A 136 0.74 8.72 10.40
C PHE A 136 -0.50 8.05 11.01
N PRO A 137 -1.09 8.63 12.06
CA PRO A 137 -2.25 8.02 12.71
C PRO A 137 -3.44 7.88 11.76
N ASN A 138 -4.22 6.82 11.98
CA ASN A 138 -5.46 6.63 11.23
C ASN A 138 -6.43 7.77 11.53
N LYS A 139 -7.07 8.28 10.49
CA LYS A 139 -8.19 9.21 10.68
C LYS A 139 -9.41 8.40 11.14
N PRO A 140 -10.16 8.91 12.13
CA PRO A 140 -11.41 8.27 12.53
C PRO A 140 -12.37 8.22 11.35
N ARG A 141 -12.68 7.01 10.88
CA ARG A 141 -13.55 6.82 9.73
C ARG A 141 -15.02 6.92 10.15
N GLY A 142 -15.80 7.65 9.36
CA GLY A 142 -17.24 7.80 9.62
C GLY A 142 -17.59 8.82 10.68
N LEU A 143 -16.59 9.52 11.25
CA LEU A 143 -16.85 10.59 12.21
C LEU A 143 -16.89 11.93 11.48
N SER A 144 -18.06 12.56 11.51
CA SER A 144 -18.21 13.93 11.02
C SER A 144 -17.57 14.91 12.01
N LYS A 145 -17.33 16.14 11.56
CA LYS A 145 -16.84 17.21 12.46
C LYS A 145 -17.75 17.40 13.66
N ILE A 146 -19.07 17.27 13.46
CA ILE A 146 -20.05 17.40 14.54
C ILE A 146 -19.85 16.29 15.57
N ARG A 147 -19.65 15.06 15.12
CA ARG A 147 -19.40 13.91 15.99
C ARG A 147 -18.12 14.05 16.79
N LEU A 148 -17.06 14.50 16.13
CA LEU A 148 -15.78 14.75 16.79
C LEU A 148 -15.90 15.83 17.84
N ALA A 149 -16.64 16.91 17.55
CA ALA A 149 -16.90 17.97 18.50
C ALA A 149 -17.67 17.47 19.73
N ARG A 150 -18.66 16.59 19.53
CA ARG A 150 -19.40 15.97 20.63
C ARG A 150 -18.51 15.11 21.51
N LEU A 151 -17.63 14.32 20.92
CA LEU A 151 -16.69 13.49 21.67
C LEU A 151 -15.72 14.35 22.48
N ALA A 152 -15.25 15.45 21.90
CA ALA A 152 -14.38 16.39 22.60
C ALA A 152 -15.10 17.02 23.80
N LYS A 153 -16.37 17.39 23.68
CA LYS A 153 -17.18 17.93 24.78
C LYS A 153 -17.42 16.89 25.86
N ALA A 154 -17.68 15.64 25.48
CA ALA A 154 -17.93 14.57 26.45
C ALA A 154 -16.70 14.25 27.28
N ASN A 155 -15.52 14.44 26.74
CA ASN A 155 -14.24 14.17 27.41
C ASN A 155 -13.59 15.42 28.02
N GLY A 156 -14.14 16.54 27.76
CA GLY A 156 -13.69 17.82 28.29
C GLY A 156 -14.60 18.29 29.42
#